data_0a4e4b9b8d781ef8516f61cfd2e42ccd
#
_entry.id   0a4e4b9b8d781ef8516f61cfd2e42ccd
#
_cell.length_a   1.000
_cell.length_b   1.000
_cell.length_c   1.000
_cell.angle_alpha   90.00
_cell.angle_beta   90.00
_cell.angle_gamma   90.00
#
_symmetry.space_group_name_H-M   'P 1'
#
loop_
_entity.id
_entity.type
_entity.pdbx_description
1 polymer ?
#
loop_
_entity_poly.entity_id
_entity_poly.type
_entity_poly.pdbx_seq_one_letter_code
_entity_poly.pdbx_strand_id
1 'polypeptide(L)'
;MKLFVTDLDGTLVEYNNMTDENLEGIKKLNASGELLAVATGRAYNSCTFLKDKYGIKVDYLILLNGGLIIDKDGKVVHHKEISYNTVNSIIIDVKSDDSVISVETGYTSYVVYGRYKEDIDWDGLEYEDLENIKDKNLSLISLYYPKSDIDEVEKICRFINEKYSDEVVAYRNTCFIDVVPKGCSKGEGVNYVKERENIDTKDTYAIGDSYNDIPMFKEAGNSFTFETSEDGVKKEVKYIVNSVAEAIKNYCLK
;
A
#
# COMPACT_ATOMS: atom_id res chain seq x y z
N MET A 1 -9.64 -10.99 20.14
CA MET A 1 -8.43 -10.46 19.47
C MET A 1 -8.91 -9.58 18.32
N LYS A 2 -8.41 -8.39 18.23
CA LYS A 2 -8.76 -7.42 17.19
C LYS A 2 -7.59 -7.27 16.22
N LEU A 3 -7.89 -6.90 14.97
CA LEU A 3 -6.92 -6.57 13.94
C LEU A 3 -7.04 -5.07 13.62
N PHE A 4 -5.98 -4.32 13.85
CA PHE A 4 -5.87 -2.94 13.40
C PHE A 4 -4.96 -2.88 12.17
N VAL A 5 -5.49 -2.39 11.06
CA VAL A 5 -4.78 -2.23 9.80
C VAL A 5 -4.64 -0.75 9.50
N THR A 6 -3.43 -0.31 9.23
CA THR A 6 -3.16 1.07 8.79
C THR A 6 -2.46 1.06 7.45
N ASP A 7 -2.86 1.99 6.57
CA ASP A 7 -2.00 2.40 5.49
C ASP A 7 -0.75 3.11 6.06
N LEU A 8 0.26 3.29 5.23
CA LEU A 8 1.55 3.84 5.63
C LEU A 8 1.66 5.33 5.25
N ASP A 9 1.71 5.63 3.96
CA ASP A 9 2.00 6.96 3.42
C ASP A 9 0.76 7.86 3.42
N GLY A 10 0.87 9.06 4.00
CA GLY A 10 -0.29 9.94 4.18
C GLY A 10 -1.22 9.54 5.32
N THR A 11 -0.97 8.38 5.95
CA THR A 11 -1.80 7.83 7.04
C THR A 11 -1.00 7.68 8.32
N LEU A 12 -0.12 6.68 8.41
CA LEU A 12 0.69 6.45 9.62
C LEU A 12 1.91 7.36 9.67
N VAL A 13 2.51 7.65 8.51
CA VAL A 13 3.71 8.48 8.36
C VAL A 13 3.57 9.48 7.23
N GLU A 14 4.32 10.57 7.34
CA GLU A 14 4.57 11.53 6.28
C GLU A 14 6.08 11.62 6.04
N TYR A 15 6.54 11.29 4.81
CA TYR A 15 7.98 11.24 4.45
C TYR A 15 8.83 10.43 5.46
N ASN A 16 8.40 9.22 5.81
CA ASN A 16 9.02 8.33 6.82
C ASN A 16 9.07 8.92 8.25
N ASN A 17 8.31 9.99 8.52
CA ASN A 17 8.19 10.57 9.85
C ASN A 17 6.83 10.26 10.44
N MET A 18 6.86 9.60 11.60
CA MET A 18 5.66 9.33 12.40
C MET A 18 5.55 10.39 13.49
N THR A 19 4.35 10.90 13.72
CA THR A 19 4.11 11.82 14.85
C THR A 19 4.25 11.07 16.18
N ASP A 20 4.65 11.79 17.24
CA ASP A 20 4.75 11.21 18.58
C ASP A 20 3.40 10.63 19.04
N GLU A 21 2.30 11.26 18.66
CA GLU A 21 0.94 10.80 18.98
C GLU A 21 0.65 9.42 18.34
N ASN A 22 0.92 9.27 17.03
CA ASN A 22 0.73 8.00 16.33
C ASN A 22 1.64 6.92 16.89
N LEU A 23 2.91 7.24 17.17
CA LEU A 23 3.87 6.32 17.76
C LEU A 23 3.38 5.81 19.13
N GLU A 24 2.87 6.71 19.98
CA GLU A 24 2.32 6.35 21.28
C GLU A 24 1.06 5.48 21.15
N GLY A 25 0.18 5.82 20.19
CA GLY A 25 -1.00 5.01 19.86
C GLY A 25 -0.65 3.59 19.45
N ILE A 26 0.30 3.43 18.52
CA ILE A 26 0.78 2.12 18.07
C ILE A 26 1.44 1.33 19.23
N LYS A 27 2.26 1.98 20.05
CA LYS A 27 2.86 1.31 21.23
C LYS A 27 1.81 0.82 22.23
N LYS A 28 0.73 1.57 22.42
CA LYS A 28 -0.41 1.12 23.26
C LYS A 28 -1.14 -0.06 22.64
N LEU A 29 -1.34 -0.07 21.31
CA LEU A 29 -1.91 -1.20 20.59
C LEU A 29 -1.04 -2.45 20.73
N ASN A 30 0.28 -2.33 20.51
CA ASN A 30 1.22 -3.44 20.72
C ASN A 30 1.19 -3.98 22.16
N ALA A 31 1.07 -3.09 23.17
CA ALA A 31 1.02 -3.49 24.58
C ALA A 31 -0.31 -4.16 24.96
N SER A 32 -1.40 -3.92 24.24
CA SER A 32 -2.70 -4.55 24.49
C SER A 32 -2.79 -6.00 24.01
N GLY A 33 -1.83 -6.45 23.17
CA GLY A 33 -1.82 -7.78 22.58
C GLY A 33 -2.74 -7.93 21.36
N GLU A 34 -3.31 -6.83 20.86
CA GLU A 34 -4.06 -6.83 19.61
C GLU A 34 -3.10 -6.78 18.41
N LEU A 35 -3.53 -7.27 17.25
CA LEU A 35 -2.68 -7.37 16.06
C LEU A 35 -2.60 -6.04 15.31
N LEU A 36 -1.39 -5.71 14.87
CA LEU A 36 -1.11 -4.61 13.95
C LEU A 36 -0.71 -5.15 12.58
N ALA A 37 -1.42 -4.74 11.54
CA ALA A 37 -1.00 -4.89 10.15
C ALA A 37 -0.74 -3.52 9.52
N VAL A 38 0.28 -3.44 8.65
CA VAL A 38 0.54 -2.28 7.79
C VAL A 38 0.29 -2.69 6.36
N ALA A 39 -0.61 -1.98 5.64
CA ALA A 39 -1.00 -2.25 4.27
C ALA A 39 -0.54 -1.11 3.35
N THR A 40 0.42 -1.36 2.45
CA THR A 40 1.06 -0.33 1.64
C THR A 40 1.40 -0.83 0.23
N GLY A 41 1.58 0.10 -0.72
CA GLY A 41 2.17 -0.17 -2.02
C GLY A 41 3.68 -0.40 -1.98
N ARG A 42 4.35 -0.05 -0.88
CA ARG A 42 5.82 -0.16 -0.76
C ARG A 42 6.31 -1.59 -0.76
N ALA A 43 7.58 -1.76 -1.21
CA ALA A 43 8.35 -2.99 -1.02
C ALA A 43 8.91 -3.10 0.41
N TYR A 44 9.37 -4.28 0.79
CA TYR A 44 9.82 -4.59 2.16
C TYR A 44 10.92 -3.65 2.66
N ASN A 45 11.97 -3.41 1.86
CA ASN A 45 13.11 -2.59 2.29
C ASN A 45 12.70 -1.15 2.65
N SER A 46 11.66 -0.62 2.01
CA SER A 46 11.12 0.72 2.29
C SER A 46 10.22 0.77 3.53
N CYS A 47 10.02 -0.35 4.24
CA CYS A 47 9.21 -0.44 5.47
C CYS A 47 10.02 -0.78 6.72
N THR A 48 11.32 -1.12 6.59
CA THR A 48 12.16 -1.56 7.72
C THR A 48 12.32 -0.50 8.80
N PHE A 49 12.21 0.79 8.44
CA PHE A 49 12.30 1.92 9.37
C PHE A 49 11.24 1.87 10.48
N LEU A 50 10.10 1.23 10.25
CA LEU A 50 9.06 1.04 11.29
C LEU A 50 9.63 0.34 12.51
N LYS A 51 10.45 -0.68 12.29
CA LYS A 51 11.16 -1.40 13.35
C LYS A 51 12.44 -0.67 13.77
N ASP A 52 13.28 -0.29 12.79
CA ASP A 52 14.64 0.16 13.03
C ASP A 52 14.69 1.56 13.68
N LYS A 53 13.82 2.49 13.24
CA LYS A 53 13.74 3.85 13.76
C LYS A 53 12.76 3.99 14.93
N TYR A 54 11.60 3.34 14.86
CA TYR A 54 10.52 3.54 15.83
C TYR A 54 10.35 2.39 16.83
N GLY A 55 10.96 1.24 16.57
CA GLY A 55 10.89 0.07 17.46
C GLY A 55 9.47 -0.49 17.61
N ILE A 56 8.58 -0.27 16.63
CA ILE A 56 7.22 -0.81 16.66
C ILE A 56 7.21 -2.26 16.16
N LYS A 57 6.36 -3.07 16.76
CA LYS A 57 6.09 -4.42 16.32
C LYS A 57 4.95 -4.39 15.31
N VAL A 58 5.19 -4.87 14.10
CA VAL A 58 4.17 -5.10 13.09
C VAL A 58 3.97 -6.61 12.97
N ASP A 59 2.73 -7.08 13.13
CA ASP A 59 2.42 -8.51 13.08
C ASP A 59 2.28 -9.00 11.63
N TYR A 60 1.79 -8.14 10.73
CA TYR A 60 1.70 -8.41 9.30
C TYR A 60 2.08 -7.19 8.46
N LEU A 61 2.98 -7.37 7.51
CA LEU A 61 3.22 -6.42 6.42
C LEU A 61 2.47 -6.90 5.19
N ILE A 62 1.44 -6.16 4.80
CA ILE A 62 0.67 -6.33 3.56
C ILE A 62 1.27 -5.36 2.55
N LEU A 63 2.24 -5.84 1.80
CA LEU A 63 3.07 -5.06 0.89
C LEU A 63 2.55 -5.14 -0.55
N LEU A 64 2.99 -4.21 -1.40
CA LEU A 64 2.66 -4.20 -2.83
C LEU A 64 1.15 -4.29 -3.06
N ASN A 65 0.38 -3.51 -2.29
CA ASN A 65 -1.09 -3.53 -2.29
C ASN A 65 -1.67 -4.96 -2.23
N GLY A 66 -1.10 -5.82 -1.37
CA GLY A 66 -1.53 -7.20 -1.17
C GLY A 66 -0.84 -8.24 -2.05
N GLY A 67 0.08 -7.83 -2.93
CA GLY A 67 0.89 -8.76 -3.75
C GLY A 67 1.87 -9.59 -2.94
N LEU A 68 2.33 -9.08 -1.80
CA LEU A 68 3.23 -9.76 -0.87
C LEU A 68 2.75 -9.58 0.58
N ILE A 69 2.68 -10.68 1.34
CA ILE A 69 2.37 -10.62 2.77
C ILE A 69 3.47 -11.32 3.55
N ILE A 70 4.01 -10.61 4.54
CA ILE A 70 5.05 -11.10 5.45
C ILE A 70 4.49 -11.08 6.87
N ASP A 71 4.63 -12.19 7.60
CA ASP A 71 4.20 -12.29 8.99
C ASP A 71 5.27 -11.77 9.98
N LYS A 72 4.91 -11.72 11.26
CA LYS A 72 5.75 -11.25 12.38
C LYS A 72 7.09 -11.96 12.52
N ASP A 73 7.19 -13.18 11.99
CA ASP A 73 8.40 -14.00 12.04
C ASP A 73 9.29 -13.78 10.80
N GLY A 74 8.89 -12.84 9.92
CA GLY A 74 9.59 -12.50 8.67
C GLY A 74 9.34 -13.52 7.56
N LYS A 75 8.35 -14.39 7.72
CA LYS A 75 8.02 -15.41 6.72
C LYS A 75 7.07 -14.82 5.67
N VAL A 76 7.41 -15.02 4.39
CA VAL A 76 6.47 -14.78 3.29
C VAL A 76 5.35 -15.82 3.36
N VAL A 77 4.12 -15.36 3.55
CA VAL A 77 2.92 -16.20 3.68
C VAL A 77 2.00 -16.10 2.47
N HIS A 78 2.15 -15.05 1.67
CA HIS A 78 1.47 -14.87 0.39
C HIS A 78 2.38 -14.10 -0.56
N HIS A 79 2.42 -14.49 -1.86
CA HIS A 79 3.10 -13.76 -2.92
C HIS A 79 2.45 -14.02 -4.26
N LYS A 80 2.19 -12.95 -5.02
CA LYS A 80 1.74 -13.01 -6.42
C LYS A 80 2.62 -12.15 -7.31
N GLU A 81 2.74 -12.55 -8.57
CA GLU A 81 3.64 -11.94 -9.55
C GLU A 81 2.89 -11.56 -10.83
N ILE A 82 3.42 -10.56 -11.53
CA ILE A 82 3.01 -10.17 -12.89
C ILE A 82 4.04 -10.74 -13.86
N SER A 83 3.60 -11.30 -14.97
CA SER A 83 4.55 -11.80 -15.98
C SER A 83 5.40 -10.66 -16.54
N TYR A 84 6.69 -10.93 -16.84
CA TYR A 84 7.56 -9.95 -17.48
C TYR A 84 6.94 -9.37 -18.77
N ASN A 85 6.30 -10.22 -19.58
CA ASN A 85 5.67 -9.78 -20.82
C ASN A 85 4.55 -8.77 -20.59
N THR A 86 3.73 -8.99 -19.56
CA THR A 86 2.65 -8.08 -19.16
C THR A 86 3.22 -6.78 -18.64
N VAL A 87 4.24 -6.82 -17.76
CA VAL A 87 4.94 -5.63 -17.26
C VAL A 87 5.48 -4.81 -18.43
N ASN A 88 6.23 -5.43 -19.34
CA ASN A 88 6.83 -4.77 -20.50
C ASN A 88 5.75 -4.16 -21.42
N SER A 89 4.67 -4.88 -21.67
CA SER A 89 3.57 -4.39 -22.53
C SER A 89 2.87 -3.17 -21.91
N ILE A 90 2.60 -3.20 -20.61
CA ILE A 90 2.00 -2.06 -19.90
C ILE A 90 2.92 -0.85 -19.99
N ILE A 91 4.22 -1.02 -19.68
CA ILE A 91 5.20 0.08 -19.74
C ILE A 91 5.25 0.71 -21.14
N ILE A 92 5.27 -0.10 -22.20
CA ILE A 92 5.29 0.40 -23.60
C ILE A 92 4.05 1.24 -23.89
N ASP A 93 2.88 0.82 -23.41
CA ASP A 93 1.62 1.49 -23.73
C ASP A 93 1.41 2.81 -22.96
N VAL A 94 1.99 2.93 -21.74
CA VAL A 94 1.63 4.04 -20.82
C VAL A 94 2.79 5.00 -20.52
N LYS A 95 4.02 4.67 -20.91
CA LYS A 95 5.16 5.58 -20.68
C LYS A 95 5.01 6.89 -21.46
N SER A 96 5.39 7.97 -20.84
CA SER A 96 5.45 9.31 -21.45
C SER A 96 6.74 10.02 -21.03
N ASP A 97 7.10 11.11 -21.71
CA ASP A 97 8.34 11.85 -21.44
C ASP A 97 8.42 12.37 -19.99
N ASP A 98 7.27 12.55 -19.34
CA ASP A 98 7.17 13.07 -17.96
C ASP A 98 6.88 11.98 -16.92
N SER A 99 6.70 10.71 -17.33
CA SER A 99 6.41 9.63 -16.40
C SER A 99 7.68 9.06 -15.77
N VAL A 100 7.57 8.57 -14.53
CA VAL A 100 8.56 7.72 -13.88
C VAL A 100 7.89 6.39 -13.56
N ILE A 101 8.53 5.31 -13.95
CA ILE A 101 7.98 3.96 -13.75
C ILE A 101 8.96 3.14 -12.95
N SER A 102 8.49 2.60 -11.83
CA SER A 102 9.20 1.60 -11.05
C SER A 102 8.49 0.25 -11.07
N VAL A 103 9.26 -0.81 -10.87
CA VAL A 103 8.78 -2.18 -10.74
C VAL A 103 9.26 -2.73 -9.40
N GLU A 104 8.32 -3.21 -8.61
CA GLU A 104 8.55 -3.73 -7.28
C GLU A 104 8.71 -5.25 -7.31
N THR A 105 9.76 -5.74 -6.66
CA THR A 105 10.07 -7.19 -6.64
C THR A 105 9.83 -7.85 -5.28
N GLY A 106 9.04 -7.23 -4.43
CA GLY A 106 8.81 -7.68 -3.06
C GLY A 106 9.75 -7.04 -2.05
N TYR A 107 11.04 -7.00 -2.36
CA TYR A 107 12.07 -6.46 -1.46
C TYR A 107 12.63 -5.12 -1.93
N THR A 108 12.80 -4.93 -3.21
CA THR A 108 13.47 -3.78 -3.82
C THR A 108 12.60 -3.16 -4.90
N SER A 109 12.64 -1.84 -4.99
CA SER A 109 11.99 -1.02 -6.01
C SER A 109 13.00 -0.65 -7.09
N TYR A 110 12.73 -1.02 -8.35
CA TYR A 110 13.59 -0.72 -9.51
C TYR A 110 12.94 0.34 -10.39
N VAL A 111 13.55 1.52 -10.51
CA VAL A 111 13.16 2.53 -11.51
C VAL A 111 13.65 2.07 -12.87
N VAL A 112 12.71 1.71 -13.74
CA VAL A 112 12.99 1.15 -15.07
C VAL A 112 12.74 2.14 -16.21
N TYR A 113 12.09 3.28 -15.92
CA TYR A 113 11.86 4.36 -16.89
C TYR A 113 11.74 5.72 -16.18
N GLY A 114 12.30 6.75 -16.83
CA GLY A 114 12.32 8.11 -16.27
C GLY A 114 13.27 8.27 -15.08
N ARG A 115 13.16 9.41 -14.39
CA ARG A 115 13.92 9.70 -13.16
C ARG A 115 13.09 10.55 -12.22
N TYR A 116 13.10 10.22 -10.95
CA TYR A 116 12.62 11.13 -9.91
C TYR A 116 13.50 12.38 -9.85
N LYS A 117 12.91 13.51 -9.50
CA LYS A 117 13.68 14.73 -9.26
C LYS A 117 14.63 14.50 -8.08
N GLU A 118 15.82 15.12 -8.13
CA GLU A 118 16.89 14.96 -7.12
C GLU A 118 16.46 15.31 -5.68
N ASP A 119 15.39 16.07 -5.51
CA ASP A 119 14.86 16.51 -4.21
C ASP A 119 13.99 15.46 -3.49
N ILE A 120 13.72 14.33 -4.14
CA ILE A 120 12.91 13.24 -3.57
C ILE A 120 13.86 12.10 -3.21
N ASP A 121 14.27 12.06 -1.96
CA ASP A 121 15.03 10.94 -1.40
C ASP A 121 14.06 9.79 -1.06
N TRP A 122 13.92 8.88 -2.02
CA TRP A 122 13.19 7.64 -1.81
C TRP A 122 14.18 6.56 -1.39
N ASP A 123 14.30 6.32 -0.08
CA ASP A 123 15.12 5.24 0.46
C ASP A 123 14.81 3.90 -0.24
N GLY A 124 15.84 3.27 -0.79
CA GLY A 124 15.75 1.91 -1.32
C GLY A 124 15.34 1.79 -2.78
N LEU A 125 15.36 2.89 -3.58
CA LEU A 125 15.20 2.82 -5.04
C LEU A 125 16.53 2.48 -5.72
N GLU A 126 16.46 1.53 -6.65
CA GLU A 126 17.55 1.21 -7.56
C GLU A 126 17.15 1.58 -9.00
N TYR A 127 18.10 2.04 -9.82
CA TYR A 127 17.87 2.32 -11.24
C TYR A 127 18.42 1.16 -12.05
N GLU A 128 17.56 0.52 -12.86
CA GLU A 128 17.94 -0.66 -13.61
C GLU A 128 17.16 -0.77 -14.92
N ASP A 129 17.73 -1.42 -15.92
CA ASP A 129 16.98 -1.77 -17.12
C ASP A 129 16.00 -2.91 -16.83
N LEU A 130 14.77 -2.81 -17.36
CA LEU A 130 13.73 -3.82 -17.15
C LEU A 130 14.19 -5.24 -17.53
N GLU A 131 15.00 -5.36 -18.59
CA GLU A 131 15.54 -6.65 -19.05
C GLU A 131 16.45 -7.32 -18.01
N ASN A 132 17.17 -6.53 -17.19
CA ASN A 132 18.08 -7.05 -16.17
C ASN A 132 17.35 -7.59 -14.94
N ILE A 133 16.06 -7.24 -14.77
CA ILE A 133 15.23 -7.70 -13.66
C ILE A 133 14.15 -8.71 -14.09
N LYS A 134 14.18 -9.18 -15.33
CA LYS A 134 13.15 -10.08 -15.91
C LYS A 134 12.96 -11.40 -15.16
N ASP A 135 14.01 -11.89 -14.52
CA ASP A 135 14.01 -13.15 -13.77
C ASP A 135 13.68 -12.93 -12.27
N LYS A 136 13.36 -11.68 -11.87
CA LYS A 136 12.92 -11.38 -10.51
C LYS A 136 11.40 -11.51 -10.41
N ASN A 137 10.90 -11.60 -9.19
CA ASN A 137 9.49 -11.69 -8.88
C ASN A 137 8.83 -10.31 -9.03
N LEU A 138 8.35 -9.97 -10.22
CA LEU A 138 7.75 -8.67 -10.51
C LEU A 138 6.33 -8.65 -9.94
N SER A 139 6.04 -7.81 -8.95
CA SER A 139 4.80 -7.91 -8.18
C SER A 139 3.95 -6.64 -8.14
N LEU A 140 4.51 -5.49 -8.50
CA LEU A 140 3.79 -4.24 -8.67
C LEU A 140 4.51 -3.37 -9.69
N ILE A 141 3.77 -2.64 -10.51
CA ILE A 141 4.27 -1.53 -11.33
C ILE A 141 3.72 -0.25 -10.71
N SER A 142 4.60 0.66 -10.32
CA SER A 142 4.22 2.00 -9.89
C SER A 142 4.48 2.99 -11.00
N LEU A 143 3.42 3.68 -11.43
CA LEU A 143 3.43 4.66 -12.50
C LEU A 143 3.23 6.04 -11.88
N TYR A 144 4.20 6.92 -11.99
CA TYR A 144 4.14 8.28 -11.45
C TYR A 144 4.06 9.31 -12.56
N TYR A 145 3.04 10.17 -12.51
CA TYR A 145 2.76 11.23 -13.49
C TYR A 145 2.75 12.61 -12.82
N PRO A 146 3.92 13.21 -12.53
CA PRO A 146 4.02 14.42 -11.72
C PRO A 146 3.41 15.68 -12.34
N LYS A 147 3.17 15.68 -13.64
CA LYS A 147 2.64 16.83 -14.38
C LYS A 147 1.22 16.63 -14.90
N SER A 148 0.70 15.42 -14.86
CA SER A 148 -0.65 15.12 -15.31
C SER A 148 -1.69 15.53 -14.27
N ASP A 149 -2.85 15.99 -14.75
CA ASP A 149 -3.99 16.20 -13.87
C ASP A 149 -4.65 14.85 -13.48
N ILE A 150 -5.52 14.90 -12.50
CA ILE A 150 -6.19 13.70 -11.96
C ILE A 150 -7.01 12.98 -13.04
N ASP A 151 -7.64 13.72 -13.96
CA ASP A 151 -8.47 13.14 -15.01
C ASP A 151 -7.62 12.37 -16.05
N GLU A 152 -6.40 12.81 -16.31
CA GLU A 152 -5.45 12.08 -17.17
C GLU A 152 -4.97 10.80 -16.50
N VAL A 153 -4.58 10.88 -15.24
CA VAL A 153 -4.16 9.71 -14.46
C VAL A 153 -5.30 8.68 -14.39
N GLU A 154 -6.53 9.13 -14.17
CA GLU A 154 -7.71 8.27 -14.14
C GLU A 154 -8.01 7.60 -15.49
N LYS A 155 -7.77 8.27 -16.62
CA LYS A 155 -7.91 7.69 -17.97
C LYS A 155 -6.89 6.57 -18.19
N ILE A 156 -5.63 6.77 -17.75
CA ILE A 156 -4.59 5.76 -17.86
C ILE A 156 -4.93 4.54 -16.97
N CYS A 157 -5.37 4.80 -15.74
CA CYS A 157 -5.81 3.74 -14.82
C CYS A 157 -6.93 2.89 -15.43
N ARG A 158 -7.96 3.52 -16.01
CA ARG A 158 -9.05 2.83 -16.71
C ARG A 158 -8.57 2.04 -17.92
N PHE A 159 -7.69 2.62 -18.74
CA PHE A 159 -7.12 1.95 -19.91
C PHE A 159 -6.42 0.65 -19.52
N ILE A 160 -5.61 0.67 -18.44
CA ILE A 160 -4.94 -0.54 -17.93
C ILE A 160 -5.97 -1.58 -17.49
N ASN A 161 -6.96 -1.16 -16.71
CA ASN A 161 -8.02 -2.04 -16.21
C ASN A 161 -8.90 -2.63 -17.32
N GLU A 162 -9.06 -1.95 -18.46
CA GLU A 162 -9.80 -2.46 -19.61
C GLU A 162 -8.94 -3.43 -20.44
N LYS A 163 -7.71 -3.03 -20.77
CA LYS A 163 -6.85 -3.80 -21.69
C LYS A 163 -6.21 -5.04 -21.05
N TYR A 164 -5.87 -4.97 -19.78
CA TYR A 164 -5.11 -6.01 -19.06
C TYR A 164 -5.91 -6.68 -17.94
N SER A 165 -7.25 -6.58 -17.97
CA SER A 165 -8.17 -7.06 -16.94
C SER A 165 -8.03 -8.53 -16.57
N ASP A 166 -7.46 -9.37 -17.43
CA ASP A 166 -7.27 -10.80 -17.17
C ASP A 166 -6.05 -11.09 -16.29
N GLU A 167 -5.07 -10.19 -16.24
CA GLU A 167 -3.78 -10.41 -15.58
C GLU A 167 -3.53 -9.47 -14.39
N VAL A 168 -3.99 -8.22 -14.49
CA VAL A 168 -3.71 -7.18 -13.49
C VAL A 168 -4.95 -6.38 -13.12
N VAL A 169 -4.81 -5.61 -12.04
CA VAL A 169 -5.72 -4.54 -11.65
C VAL A 169 -4.90 -3.29 -11.30
N ALA A 170 -5.37 -2.12 -11.73
CA ALA A 170 -4.74 -0.83 -11.47
C ALA A 170 -5.58 -0.02 -10.49
N TYR A 171 -4.93 0.58 -9.51
CA TYR A 171 -5.51 1.47 -8.50
C TYR A 171 -4.86 2.85 -8.59
N ARG A 172 -5.68 3.90 -8.66
CA ARG A 172 -5.16 5.27 -8.53
C ARG A 172 -4.84 5.58 -7.07
N ASN A 173 -3.68 6.18 -6.86
CA ASN A 173 -3.24 6.77 -5.61
C ASN A 173 -2.69 8.18 -5.91
N THR A 174 -3.53 9.21 -5.77
CA THR A 174 -3.22 10.60 -6.15
C THR A 174 -2.69 10.71 -7.60
N CYS A 175 -1.42 11.08 -7.81
CA CYS A 175 -0.73 11.14 -9.11
C CYS A 175 0.01 9.83 -9.47
N PHE A 176 -0.14 8.79 -8.65
CA PHE A 176 0.38 7.45 -8.91
C PHE A 176 -0.72 6.50 -9.39
N ILE A 177 -0.30 5.49 -10.15
CA ILE A 177 -1.12 4.31 -10.44
C ILE A 177 -0.32 3.08 -10.03
N ASP A 178 -0.88 2.31 -9.11
CA ASP A 178 -0.31 1.04 -8.68
C ASP A 178 -0.98 -0.09 -9.46
N VAL A 179 -0.21 -0.81 -10.27
CA VAL A 179 -0.69 -1.96 -11.04
C VAL A 179 -0.20 -3.24 -10.36
N VAL A 180 -1.13 -4.07 -9.91
CA VAL A 180 -0.85 -5.30 -9.16
C VAL A 180 -1.44 -6.52 -9.87
N PRO A 181 -1.01 -7.75 -9.55
CA PRO A 181 -1.63 -8.96 -10.09
C PRO A 181 -3.13 -8.99 -9.83
N LYS A 182 -3.90 -9.54 -10.76
CA LYS A 182 -5.34 -9.72 -10.60
C LYS A 182 -5.68 -10.46 -9.30
N GLY A 183 -6.65 -9.91 -8.57
CA GLY A 183 -7.05 -10.43 -7.25
C GLY A 183 -6.06 -10.05 -6.14
N CYS A 184 -5.25 -9.01 -6.34
CA CYS A 184 -4.53 -8.34 -5.27
C CYS A 184 -5.16 -6.97 -5.00
N SER A 185 -5.23 -6.64 -3.73
CA SER A 185 -5.56 -5.34 -3.18
C SER A 185 -5.16 -5.30 -1.72
N LYS A 186 -5.10 -4.12 -1.11
CA LYS A 186 -4.95 -4.04 0.35
C LYS A 186 -6.07 -4.80 1.07
N GLY A 187 -7.29 -4.81 0.51
CA GLY A 187 -8.43 -5.55 1.07
C GLY A 187 -8.25 -7.06 1.03
N GLU A 188 -7.81 -7.62 -0.09
CA GLU A 188 -7.51 -9.06 -0.17
C GLU A 188 -6.40 -9.46 0.82
N GLY A 189 -5.39 -8.59 1.00
CA GLY A 189 -4.38 -8.79 2.03
C GLY A 189 -4.95 -8.79 3.45
N VAL A 190 -5.87 -7.87 3.74
CA VAL A 190 -6.58 -7.83 5.04
C VAL A 190 -7.42 -9.09 5.23
N ASN A 191 -8.17 -9.50 4.20
CA ASN A 191 -8.98 -10.71 4.27
C ASN A 191 -8.11 -11.96 4.52
N TYR A 192 -6.97 -12.06 3.85
CA TYR A 192 -6.01 -13.13 4.09
C TYR A 192 -5.56 -13.20 5.57
N VAL A 193 -5.23 -12.05 6.17
CA VAL A 193 -4.83 -11.98 7.59
C VAL A 193 -5.99 -12.35 8.51
N LYS A 194 -7.21 -11.86 8.24
CA LYS A 194 -8.42 -12.20 9.00
C LYS A 194 -8.68 -13.70 9.02
N GLU A 195 -8.65 -14.35 7.85
CA GLU A 195 -8.85 -15.79 7.73
C GLU A 195 -7.77 -16.58 8.49
N ARG A 196 -6.51 -16.19 8.34
CA ARG A 196 -5.38 -16.85 8.99
C ARG A 196 -5.42 -16.77 10.52
N GLU A 197 -5.85 -15.62 11.06
CA GLU A 197 -5.93 -15.36 12.50
C GLU A 197 -7.33 -15.64 13.08
N ASN A 198 -8.29 -16.04 12.24
CA ASN A 198 -9.69 -16.28 12.60
C ASN A 198 -10.33 -15.06 13.29
N ILE A 199 -10.20 -13.88 12.64
CA ILE A 199 -10.72 -12.60 13.13
C ILE A 199 -11.96 -12.20 12.35
N ASP A 200 -13.04 -11.90 13.08
CA ASP A 200 -14.29 -11.42 12.47
C ASP A 200 -14.14 -10.01 11.90
N THR A 201 -14.92 -9.71 10.85
CA THR A 201 -14.99 -8.35 10.26
C THR A 201 -15.32 -7.28 11.32
N LYS A 202 -16.20 -7.56 12.30
CA LYS A 202 -16.56 -6.62 13.38
C LYS A 202 -15.37 -6.23 14.28
N ASP A 203 -14.39 -7.12 14.40
CA ASP A 203 -13.18 -6.95 15.21
C ASP A 203 -11.98 -6.46 14.37
N THR A 204 -12.23 -6.09 13.11
CA THR A 204 -11.26 -5.53 12.17
C THR A 204 -11.45 -4.02 12.04
N TYR A 205 -10.36 -3.28 12.15
CA TYR A 205 -10.27 -1.82 12.09
C TYR A 205 -9.30 -1.44 10.98
N ALA A 206 -9.69 -0.57 10.04
CA ALA A 206 -8.85 -0.17 8.92
C ALA A 206 -8.84 1.35 8.75
N ILE A 207 -7.65 1.95 8.63
CA ILE A 207 -7.47 3.39 8.40
C ILE A 207 -6.56 3.64 7.21
N GLY A 208 -6.94 4.59 6.35
CA GLY A 208 -6.22 4.99 5.14
C GLY A 208 -6.70 6.33 4.63
N ASP A 209 -6.07 6.87 3.59
CA ASP A 209 -6.34 8.22 3.08
C ASP A 209 -6.69 8.28 1.58
N SER A 210 -6.49 7.20 0.82
CA SER A 210 -6.57 7.22 -0.64
C SER A 210 -7.44 6.10 -1.24
N TYR A 211 -7.61 6.12 -2.56
CA TYR A 211 -8.51 5.19 -3.27
C TYR A 211 -8.05 3.73 -3.22
N ASN A 212 -6.74 3.46 -3.15
CA ASN A 212 -6.20 2.11 -2.99
C ASN A 212 -6.50 1.49 -1.62
N ASP A 213 -7.02 2.30 -0.66
CA ASP A 213 -7.45 1.85 0.67
C ASP A 213 -8.91 1.39 0.71
N ILE A 214 -9.73 1.82 -0.25
CA ILE A 214 -11.15 1.46 -0.29
C ILE A 214 -11.38 -0.05 -0.19
N PRO A 215 -10.62 -0.92 -0.87
CA PRO A 215 -10.77 -2.36 -0.68
C PRO A 215 -10.59 -2.82 0.77
N MET A 216 -9.64 -2.26 1.53
CA MET A 216 -9.46 -2.67 2.93
C MET A 216 -10.56 -2.12 3.86
N PHE A 217 -11.15 -0.97 3.55
CA PHE A 217 -12.30 -0.46 4.30
C PHE A 217 -13.51 -1.40 4.21
N LYS A 218 -13.71 -2.05 3.07
CA LYS A 218 -14.79 -3.01 2.84
C LYS A 218 -14.61 -4.30 3.65
N GLU A 219 -13.37 -4.66 3.95
CA GLU A 219 -13.03 -5.82 4.76
C GLU A 219 -13.11 -5.56 6.28
N ALA A 220 -13.20 -4.30 6.68
CA ALA A 220 -13.22 -3.90 8.09
C ALA A 220 -14.63 -3.58 8.59
N GLY A 221 -14.94 -4.01 9.81
CA GLY A 221 -16.15 -3.59 10.52
C GLY A 221 -16.10 -2.14 10.99
N ASN A 222 -14.88 -1.59 11.12
CA ASN A 222 -14.62 -0.21 11.56
C ASN A 222 -13.59 0.40 10.61
N SER A 223 -14.04 1.32 9.74
CA SER A 223 -13.20 1.98 8.74
C SER A 223 -13.08 3.47 9.00
N PHE A 224 -11.89 4.01 8.78
CA PHE A 224 -11.52 5.38 9.14
C PHE A 224 -10.76 6.06 8.00
N THR A 225 -10.96 7.37 7.86
CA THR A 225 -10.11 8.26 7.05
C THR A 225 -10.01 9.64 7.71
N PHE A 226 -9.36 10.58 7.05
CA PHE A 226 -9.13 11.94 7.53
C PHE A 226 -10.02 12.96 6.83
N GLU A 227 -10.21 14.14 7.44
CA GLU A 227 -10.94 15.24 6.80
C GLU A 227 -10.23 15.72 5.52
N THR A 228 -8.90 15.57 5.44
CA THR A 228 -8.07 15.93 4.30
C THR A 228 -8.17 14.99 3.11
N SER A 229 -8.73 13.79 3.30
CA SER A 229 -8.90 12.80 2.23
C SER A 229 -9.92 13.28 1.18
N GLU A 230 -9.80 12.75 -0.04
CA GLU A 230 -10.76 13.07 -1.11
C GLU A 230 -12.20 12.68 -0.73
N ASP A 231 -13.20 13.45 -1.20
CA ASP A 231 -14.61 13.19 -0.89
C ASP A 231 -15.09 11.80 -1.32
N GLY A 232 -14.49 11.22 -2.37
CA GLY A 232 -14.74 9.86 -2.80
C GLY A 232 -14.33 8.82 -1.75
N VAL A 233 -13.19 9.04 -1.10
CA VAL A 233 -12.67 8.17 -0.03
C VAL A 233 -13.50 8.32 1.23
N LYS A 234 -13.84 9.56 1.65
CA LYS A 234 -14.67 9.84 2.82
C LYS A 234 -16.03 9.16 2.80
N LYS A 235 -16.61 8.93 1.62
CA LYS A 235 -17.90 8.24 1.46
C LYS A 235 -17.84 6.73 1.71
N GLU A 236 -16.66 6.14 1.67
CA GLU A 236 -16.45 4.70 1.79
C GLU A 236 -16.10 4.24 3.22
N VAL A 237 -16.01 5.18 4.17
CA VAL A 237 -15.66 4.89 5.56
C VAL A 237 -16.78 5.18 6.53
N LYS A 238 -16.72 4.58 7.72
CA LYS A 238 -17.69 4.82 8.80
C LYS A 238 -17.36 6.05 9.63
N TYR A 239 -16.08 6.39 9.77
CA TYR A 239 -15.62 7.41 10.70
C TYR A 239 -14.55 8.30 10.07
N ILE A 240 -14.58 9.57 10.40
CA ILE A 240 -13.52 10.53 10.10
C ILE A 240 -12.81 10.86 11.41
N VAL A 241 -11.50 10.79 11.43
CA VAL A 241 -10.65 10.99 12.60
C VAL A 241 -9.50 11.94 12.28
N ASN A 242 -8.81 12.45 13.31
CA ASN A 242 -7.68 13.36 13.14
C ASN A 242 -6.33 12.64 13.07
N SER A 243 -6.25 11.41 13.59
CA SER A 243 -5.00 10.64 13.65
C SER A 243 -5.25 9.14 13.75
N VAL A 244 -4.24 8.34 13.41
CA VAL A 244 -4.23 6.88 13.66
C VAL A 244 -4.37 6.61 15.16
N ALA A 245 -3.71 7.41 15.99
CA ALA A 245 -3.80 7.29 17.45
C ALA A 245 -5.22 7.49 17.96
N GLU A 246 -5.99 8.42 17.38
CA GLU A 246 -7.40 8.65 17.73
C GLU A 246 -8.24 7.40 17.41
N ALA A 247 -8.07 6.82 16.21
CA ALA A 247 -8.77 5.59 15.82
C ALA A 247 -8.47 4.43 16.78
N ILE A 248 -7.20 4.24 17.14
CA ILE A 248 -6.78 3.22 18.09
C ILE A 248 -7.43 3.45 19.45
N LYS A 249 -7.25 4.64 20.03
CA LYS A 249 -7.66 4.97 21.39
C LYS A 249 -9.18 4.96 21.57
N ASN A 250 -9.90 5.54 20.61
CA ASN A 250 -11.32 5.82 20.76
C ASN A 250 -12.21 4.70 20.25
N TYR A 251 -11.69 3.77 19.45
CA TYR A 251 -12.49 2.71 18.85
C TYR A 251 -11.89 1.31 19.06
N CYS A 252 -10.61 1.11 18.79
CA CYS A 252 -10.01 -0.23 18.86
C CYS A 252 -9.77 -0.69 20.32
N LEU A 253 -9.28 0.19 21.20
CA LEU A 253 -8.93 -0.15 22.59
C LEU A 253 -10.04 0.16 23.63
N LYS A 254 -11.23 0.44 23.16
CA LYS A 254 -12.41 0.60 24.06
C LYS A 254 -13.03 -0.72 24.47
#